data_9f4624d2fc6c8a1f84d1f862183cf392
#
_entry.id   9f4624d2fc6c8a1f84d1f862183cf392
#
_cell.length_a   1.000
_cell.length_b   1.000
_cell.length_c   1.000
_cell.angle_alpha   90.00
_cell.angle_beta   90.00
_cell.angle_gamma   90.00
#
_symmetry.space_group_name_H-M   'P 1'
#
loop_
_entity.id
_entity.type
_entity.pdbx_description
1 polymer ?
#
loop_
_entity_poly.entity_id
_entity_poly.type
_entity_poly.pdbx_seq_one_letter_code
_entity_poly.pdbx_strand_id
1 'polypeptide(L)'
;MISNNSLFKEIPIIDISPLLGPFDGPKSVRSTAKKIRNACKNVGFFYVKNHQIPQDHLDDVVLVMQEFFNLPEEEKLKIHISKSDAFRGYTPLGKELTNAKYDWHECVDFGLDIEPNQAEVIAGNQLMGPNQWPDSQPNFRKVLEKHWDLMIGLGRKITEGLAISLGLDNKFFAPFMNKSHSFMR
;
A
#
# COMPACT_ATOMS: atom_id res chain seq x y z
N MET A 1 -26.58 23.76 -2.20
CA MET A 1 -27.44 22.69 -2.77
C MET A 1 -26.53 21.57 -3.21
N ILE A 2 -26.42 20.51 -2.40
CA ILE A 2 -25.70 19.29 -2.79
C ILE A 2 -26.65 18.56 -3.73
N SER A 3 -26.29 18.49 -5.02
CA SER A 3 -27.07 17.76 -6.01
C SER A 3 -27.17 16.31 -5.55
N ASN A 4 -28.37 15.75 -5.53
CA ASN A 4 -28.66 14.33 -5.41
C ASN A 4 -28.01 13.57 -6.59
N ASN A 5 -26.70 13.40 -6.54
CA ASN A 5 -26.00 12.52 -7.46
C ASN A 5 -26.23 11.09 -7.00
N SER A 6 -26.82 10.31 -7.90
CA SER A 6 -27.08 8.89 -7.76
C SER A 6 -25.96 8.19 -7.01
N LEU A 7 -26.27 7.64 -5.86
CA LEU A 7 -25.41 6.70 -5.17
C LEU A 7 -24.96 5.65 -6.20
N PHE A 8 -23.64 5.47 -6.34
CA PHE A 8 -23.11 4.42 -7.21
C PHE A 8 -23.65 3.06 -6.71
N LYS A 9 -24.03 2.19 -7.63
CA LYS A 9 -24.60 0.90 -7.29
C LYS A 9 -23.57 -0.21 -7.18
N GLU A 10 -22.42 -0.01 -7.81
CA GLU A 10 -21.36 -1.01 -7.92
C GLU A 10 -19.98 -0.35 -7.84
N ILE A 11 -19.03 -1.05 -7.22
CA ILE A 11 -17.61 -0.68 -7.25
C ILE A 11 -17.05 -1.16 -8.60
N PRO A 12 -16.48 -0.27 -9.43
CA PRO A 12 -15.92 -0.67 -10.71
C PRO A 12 -14.76 -1.66 -10.56
N ILE A 13 -14.75 -2.72 -11.38
CA ILE A 13 -13.61 -3.63 -11.50
C ILE A 13 -12.89 -3.30 -12.80
N ILE A 14 -11.65 -2.87 -12.72
CA ILE A 14 -10.86 -2.39 -13.85
C ILE A 14 -9.76 -3.41 -14.18
N ASP A 15 -9.75 -3.87 -15.44
CA ASP A 15 -8.64 -4.65 -15.98
C ASP A 15 -7.46 -3.72 -16.25
N ILE A 16 -6.37 -3.92 -15.53
CA ILE A 16 -5.17 -3.10 -15.62
C ILE A 16 -4.05 -3.75 -16.42
N SER A 17 -4.26 -4.94 -16.98
CA SER A 17 -3.25 -5.60 -17.83
C SER A 17 -2.67 -4.71 -18.93
N PRO A 18 -3.45 -3.79 -19.58
CA PRO A 18 -2.87 -2.89 -20.57
C PRO A 18 -1.84 -1.89 -20.03
N LEU A 19 -1.79 -1.68 -18.71
CA LEU A 19 -0.77 -0.82 -18.08
C LEU A 19 0.50 -1.57 -17.70
N LEU A 20 0.48 -2.91 -17.70
CA LEU A 20 1.57 -3.74 -17.19
C LEU A 20 2.54 -4.24 -18.28
N GLY A 21 2.15 -4.11 -19.57
CA GLY A 21 2.95 -4.51 -20.75
C GLY A 21 3.10 -6.02 -20.96
N PRO A 22 3.51 -6.47 -22.16
CA PRO A 22 3.67 -5.67 -23.37
C PRO A 22 2.31 -5.13 -23.81
N PHE A 23 2.29 -3.89 -24.23
CA PHE A 23 1.04 -3.16 -24.48
C PHE A 23 0.29 -3.74 -25.68
N ASP A 24 -1.02 -3.96 -25.53
CA ASP A 24 -1.97 -4.21 -26.62
C ASP A 24 -2.14 -2.97 -27.55
N GLY A 25 -1.26 -2.00 -27.40
CA GLY A 25 -1.21 -0.76 -28.13
C GLY A 25 -1.82 0.45 -27.38
N PRO A 26 -1.58 1.67 -27.91
CA PRO A 26 -1.97 2.93 -27.25
C PRO A 26 -3.47 3.07 -26.99
N LYS A 27 -4.31 2.38 -27.75
CA LYS A 27 -5.77 2.45 -27.60
C LYS A 27 -6.25 1.74 -26.34
N SER A 28 -5.70 0.56 -26.01
CA SER A 28 -6.09 -0.20 -24.82
C SER A 28 -5.65 0.52 -23.55
N VAL A 29 -4.43 1.07 -23.53
CA VAL A 29 -3.92 1.90 -22.43
C VAL A 29 -4.83 3.11 -22.17
N ARG A 30 -5.19 3.88 -23.19
CA ARG A 30 -6.10 5.04 -23.08
C ARG A 30 -7.50 4.64 -22.60
N SER A 31 -7.99 3.49 -23.07
CA SER A 31 -9.29 2.95 -22.63
C SER A 31 -9.27 2.64 -21.13
N THR A 32 -8.22 1.96 -20.64
CA THR A 32 -8.04 1.67 -19.21
C THR A 32 -7.89 2.95 -18.40
N ALA A 33 -7.07 3.91 -18.84
CA ALA A 33 -6.93 5.21 -18.19
C ALA A 33 -8.27 5.96 -18.09
N LYS A 34 -9.13 5.91 -19.12
CA LYS A 34 -10.48 6.49 -19.07
C LYS A 34 -11.37 5.82 -18.03
N LYS A 35 -11.30 4.49 -17.87
CA LYS A 35 -12.04 3.76 -16.84
C LYS A 35 -11.57 4.18 -15.44
N ILE A 36 -10.26 4.28 -15.22
CA ILE A 36 -9.67 4.78 -13.95
C ILE A 36 -10.18 6.18 -13.64
N ARG A 37 -10.13 7.12 -14.63
CA ARG A 37 -10.66 8.48 -14.46
C ARG A 37 -12.12 8.49 -14.04
N ASN A 38 -12.95 7.70 -14.73
CA ASN A 38 -14.38 7.63 -14.42
C ASN A 38 -14.63 7.08 -13.02
N ALA A 39 -13.91 6.05 -12.60
CA ALA A 39 -13.99 5.49 -11.26
C ALA A 39 -13.61 6.53 -10.20
N CYS A 40 -12.47 7.21 -10.36
CA CYS A 40 -12.01 8.25 -9.44
C CYS A 40 -13.01 9.43 -9.33
N LYS A 41 -13.63 9.85 -10.44
CA LYS A 41 -14.57 10.99 -10.45
C LYS A 41 -15.94 10.66 -9.85
N ASN A 42 -16.43 9.45 -10.08
CA ASN A 42 -17.84 9.12 -9.83
C ASN A 42 -18.03 8.23 -8.60
N VAL A 43 -17.00 7.46 -8.19
CA VAL A 43 -17.06 6.50 -7.09
C VAL A 43 -16.03 6.82 -6.02
N GLY A 44 -14.81 7.20 -6.39
CA GLY A 44 -13.68 7.49 -5.51
C GLY A 44 -12.71 6.32 -5.35
N PHE A 45 -13.11 5.10 -5.67
CA PHE A 45 -12.28 3.88 -5.58
C PHE A 45 -12.74 2.83 -6.60
N PHE A 46 -11.91 1.81 -6.81
CA PHE A 46 -12.16 0.72 -7.75
C PHE A 46 -11.36 -0.52 -7.36
N TYR A 47 -11.82 -1.68 -7.79
CA TYR A 47 -11.03 -2.90 -7.78
C TYR A 47 -10.20 -3.02 -9.06
N VAL A 48 -9.05 -3.67 -8.96
CA VAL A 48 -8.20 -4.03 -10.11
C VAL A 48 -8.20 -5.53 -10.33
N LYS A 49 -8.15 -5.94 -11.59
CA LYS A 49 -7.93 -7.35 -11.97
C LYS A 49 -6.80 -7.46 -12.99
N ASN A 50 -6.27 -8.66 -13.15
CA ASN A 50 -5.14 -8.97 -14.02
C ASN A 50 -3.87 -8.17 -13.67
N HIS A 51 -3.64 -7.98 -12.36
CA HIS A 51 -2.53 -7.21 -11.80
C HIS A 51 -1.20 -7.98 -11.79
N GLN A 52 -1.16 -9.22 -12.24
CA GLN A 52 0.03 -10.08 -12.35
C GLN A 52 0.72 -10.42 -11.01
N ILE A 53 0.16 -10.07 -9.87
CA ILE A 53 0.63 -10.56 -8.58
C ILE A 53 0.13 -12.00 -8.44
N PRO A 54 1.01 -13.00 -8.24
CA PRO A 54 0.62 -14.40 -8.12
C PRO A 54 -0.31 -14.62 -6.91
N GLN A 55 -1.33 -15.48 -7.10
CA GLN A 55 -2.29 -15.77 -6.03
C GLN A 55 -1.62 -16.47 -4.84
N ASP A 56 -0.70 -17.40 -5.10
CA ASP A 56 0.08 -18.08 -4.07
C ASP A 56 0.85 -17.09 -3.18
N HIS A 57 1.40 -16.02 -3.77
CA HIS A 57 2.03 -14.97 -2.98
C HIS A 57 1.02 -14.20 -2.10
N LEU A 58 -0.18 -13.92 -2.59
CA LEU A 58 -1.22 -13.28 -1.78
C LEU A 58 -1.67 -14.19 -0.64
N ASP A 59 -1.75 -15.49 -0.88
CA ASP A 59 -2.08 -16.50 0.12
C ASP A 59 -0.96 -16.59 1.18
N ASP A 60 0.32 -16.53 0.77
CA ASP A 60 1.46 -16.46 1.69
C ASP A 60 1.40 -15.21 2.60
N VAL A 61 1.02 -14.05 2.05
CA VAL A 61 0.86 -12.82 2.84
C VAL A 61 -0.21 -13.02 3.91
N VAL A 62 -1.38 -13.55 3.54
CA VAL A 62 -2.46 -13.84 4.50
C VAL A 62 -1.98 -14.82 5.57
N LEU A 63 -1.27 -15.86 5.19
CA LEU A 63 -0.75 -16.87 6.12
C LEU A 63 0.21 -16.27 7.15
N VAL A 64 1.24 -15.55 6.72
CA VAL A 64 2.23 -14.97 7.66
C VAL A 64 1.61 -13.91 8.56
N MET A 65 0.61 -13.18 8.09
CA MET A 65 -0.14 -12.22 8.91
C MET A 65 -0.99 -12.95 9.97
N GLN A 66 -1.69 -14.02 9.60
CA GLN A 66 -2.43 -14.84 10.55
C GLN A 66 -1.52 -15.47 11.61
N GLU A 67 -0.36 -15.99 11.21
CA GLU A 67 0.64 -16.53 12.13
C GLU A 67 1.13 -15.45 13.11
N PHE A 68 1.40 -14.23 12.62
CA PHE A 68 1.82 -13.12 13.47
C PHE A 68 0.75 -12.71 14.49
N PHE A 69 -0.49 -12.47 14.05
CA PHE A 69 -1.55 -12.02 14.95
C PHE A 69 -1.99 -13.10 15.95
N ASN A 70 -1.72 -14.39 15.66
CA ASN A 70 -1.95 -15.51 16.59
C ASN A 70 -0.82 -15.69 17.62
N LEU A 71 0.30 -14.96 17.52
CA LEU A 71 1.35 -14.99 18.54
C LEU A 71 0.81 -14.50 19.89
N PRO A 72 1.41 -14.98 21.01
CA PRO A 72 1.19 -14.36 22.30
C PRO A 72 1.45 -12.86 22.27
N GLU A 73 0.67 -12.07 23.02
CA GLU A 73 0.79 -10.62 23.02
C GLU A 73 2.21 -10.15 23.37
N GLU A 74 2.88 -10.82 24.30
CA GLU A 74 4.28 -10.54 24.68
C GLU A 74 5.26 -10.65 23.51
N GLU A 75 5.05 -11.58 22.58
CA GLU A 75 5.87 -11.70 21.38
C GLU A 75 5.62 -10.54 20.41
N LYS A 76 4.34 -10.20 20.18
CA LYS A 76 3.96 -9.04 19.33
C LYS A 76 4.49 -7.73 19.89
N LEU A 77 4.51 -7.56 21.21
CA LEU A 77 5.02 -6.37 21.90
C LEU A 77 6.55 -6.20 21.78
N LYS A 78 7.30 -7.22 21.35
CA LYS A 78 8.72 -7.06 21.04
C LYS A 78 8.98 -6.05 19.94
N ILE A 79 8.04 -5.90 19.01
CA ILE A 79 8.07 -4.91 17.93
C ILE A 79 7.01 -3.81 18.13
N HIS A 80 6.70 -3.43 19.37
CA HIS A 80 5.72 -2.39 19.67
C HIS A 80 6.09 -1.06 19.00
N ILE A 81 5.10 -0.37 18.43
CA ILE A 81 5.30 0.86 17.66
C ILE A 81 6.05 1.96 18.41
N SER A 82 5.92 2.04 19.74
CA SER A 82 6.64 3.03 20.56
C SER A 82 8.17 2.85 20.60
N LYS A 83 8.69 1.75 20.07
CA LYS A 83 10.14 1.50 19.96
C LYS A 83 10.73 2.05 18.66
N SER A 84 9.91 2.64 17.80
CA SER A 84 10.32 3.18 16.50
C SER A 84 10.02 4.67 16.42
N ASP A 85 11.05 5.48 16.18
CA ASP A 85 10.90 6.91 15.89
C ASP A 85 10.23 7.16 14.52
N ALA A 86 10.18 6.13 13.66
CA ALA A 86 9.60 6.18 12.32
C ALA A 86 8.15 5.67 12.25
N PHE A 87 7.49 5.44 13.39
CA PHE A 87 6.13 4.88 13.45
C PHE A 87 6.01 3.52 12.75
N ARG A 88 6.92 2.59 13.07
CA ARG A 88 6.91 1.20 12.58
C ARG A 88 6.64 0.25 13.72
N GLY A 89 5.88 -0.81 13.44
CA GLY A 89 5.67 -1.90 14.35
C GLY A 89 4.24 -2.12 14.79
N TYR A 90 4.06 -2.89 15.83
CA TYR A 90 2.78 -3.39 16.31
C TYR A 90 2.07 -2.40 17.24
N THR A 91 0.78 -2.22 16.99
CA THR A 91 -0.14 -1.51 17.88
C THR A 91 -1.16 -2.50 18.45
N PRO A 92 -1.25 -2.67 19.80
CA PRO A 92 -2.17 -3.60 20.42
C PRO A 92 -3.64 -3.23 20.25
N LEU A 93 -4.50 -4.23 20.43
CA LEU A 93 -5.96 -4.08 20.36
C LEU A 93 -6.45 -2.94 21.28
N GLY A 94 -7.23 -2.04 20.72
CA GLY A 94 -7.83 -0.92 21.45
C GLY A 94 -6.84 0.12 21.98
N LYS A 95 -5.65 0.24 21.38
CA LYS A 95 -4.64 1.24 21.74
C LYS A 95 -4.50 2.38 20.73
N GLU A 96 -5.10 2.26 19.56
CA GLU A 96 -5.18 3.37 18.60
C GLU A 96 -6.40 4.24 18.91
N LEU A 97 -6.20 5.57 18.82
CA LEU A 97 -7.22 6.56 19.12
C LEU A 97 -7.56 7.35 17.86
N THR A 98 -8.79 7.21 17.37
CA THR A 98 -9.31 7.99 16.24
C THR A 98 -10.49 8.85 16.70
N ASN A 99 -10.38 10.17 16.53
CA ASN A 99 -11.41 11.12 16.97
C ASN A 99 -11.83 10.94 18.45
N ALA A 100 -10.86 10.74 19.34
CA ALA A 100 -11.04 10.51 20.78
C ALA A 100 -11.84 9.22 21.14
N LYS A 101 -11.92 8.26 20.23
CA LYS A 101 -12.50 6.93 20.45
C LYS A 101 -11.43 5.87 20.19
N TYR A 102 -11.44 4.81 21.00
CA TYR A 102 -10.55 3.68 20.79
C TYR A 102 -11.00 2.83 19.61
N ASP A 103 -10.07 2.51 18.72
CA ASP A 103 -10.30 1.60 17.62
C ASP A 103 -10.10 0.16 18.10
N TRP A 104 -11.09 -0.69 17.88
CA TRP A 104 -11.08 -2.09 18.31
C TRP A 104 -10.43 -2.99 17.25
N HIS A 105 -9.20 -2.67 16.89
CA HIS A 105 -8.34 -3.51 16.06
C HIS A 105 -6.92 -3.50 16.61
N GLU A 106 -6.14 -4.47 16.20
CA GLU A 106 -4.69 -4.48 16.34
C GLU A 106 -4.06 -4.40 14.94
N CYS A 107 -2.89 -3.80 14.82
CA CYS A 107 -2.25 -3.62 13.52
C CYS A 107 -0.74 -3.64 13.62
N VAL A 108 -0.09 -3.79 12.49
CA VAL A 108 1.35 -3.64 12.36
C VAL A 108 1.68 -2.75 11.16
N ASP A 109 2.51 -1.73 11.40
CA ASP A 109 2.85 -0.71 10.41
C ASP A 109 4.27 -0.91 9.89
N PHE A 110 4.40 -0.86 8.56
CA PHE A 110 5.67 -0.92 7.83
C PHE A 110 5.77 0.27 6.87
N GLY A 111 6.99 0.61 6.51
CA GLY A 111 7.27 1.61 5.49
C GLY A 111 8.48 1.21 4.65
N LEU A 112 9.00 2.16 3.91
CA LEU A 112 10.30 1.98 3.26
C LEU A 112 11.35 1.68 4.36
N ASP A 113 12.00 0.51 4.26
CA ASP A 113 13.02 0.11 5.25
C ASP A 113 14.31 0.89 4.97
N ILE A 114 14.68 1.78 5.89
CA ILE A 114 15.82 2.68 5.74
C ILE A 114 16.75 2.47 6.93
N GLU A 115 17.98 2.11 6.65
CA GLU A 115 19.00 1.87 7.68
C GLU A 115 19.28 3.13 8.51
N PRO A 116 19.55 3.00 9.81
CA PRO A 116 19.76 4.13 10.72
C PRO A 116 20.89 5.07 10.31
N ASN A 117 21.86 4.57 9.54
CA ASN A 117 23.02 5.35 9.06
C ASN A 117 22.76 6.12 7.76
N GLN A 118 21.58 6.05 7.20
CA GLN A 118 21.22 6.78 5.99
C GLN A 118 21.00 8.28 6.29
N ALA A 119 21.35 9.12 5.32
CA ALA A 119 21.30 10.58 5.47
C ALA A 119 19.93 11.12 5.90
N GLU A 120 18.85 10.51 5.41
CA GLU A 120 17.48 10.90 5.72
C GLU A 120 17.14 10.66 7.21
N VAL A 121 17.60 9.54 7.77
CA VAL A 121 17.40 9.19 9.19
C VAL A 121 18.27 10.09 10.07
N ILE A 122 19.55 10.27 9.72
CA ILE A 122 20.47 11.16 10.44
C ILE A 122 19.95 12.61 10.44
N ALA A 123 19.33 13.06 9.34
CA ALA A 123 18.73 14.40 9.25
C ALA A 123 17.44 14.55 10.09
N GLY A 124 16.99 13.50 10.76
CA GLY A 124 15.77 13.52 11.59
C GLY A 124 14.48 13.62 10.77
N ASN A 125 14.48 13.13 9.54
CA ASN A 125 13.25 13.09 8.74
C ASN A 125 12.24 12.16 9.41
N GLN A 126 11.14 12.73 9.87
CA GLN A 126 10.05 11.97 10.47
C GLN A 126 9.52 10.92 9.49
N LEU A 127 9.09 9.79 10.02
CA LEU A 127 8.56 8.66 9.24
C LEU A 127 9.59 7.95 8.33
N MET A 128 10.87 8.31 8.40
CA MET A 128 11.96 7.59 7.73
C MET A 128 12.81 6.85 8.75
N GLY A 129 12.95 5.55 8.57
CA GLY A 129 13.72 4.70 9.48
C GLY A 129 13.50 3.22 9.21
N PRO A 130 14.15 2.37 10.02
CA PRO A 130 14.05 0.93 9.87
C PRO A 130 12.66 0.41 10.27
N ASN A 131 12.24 -0.66 9.60
CA ASN A 131 11.12 -1.46 10.05
C ASN A 131 11.51 -2.29 11.28
N GLN A 132 10.50 -2.72 12.05
CA GLN A 132 10.66 -3.69 13.11
C GLN A 132 10.14 -5.05 12.65
N TRP A 133 10.92 -6.10 12.83
CA TRP A 133 10.59 -7.43 12.38
C TRP A 133 10.56 -8.41 13.56
N PRO A 134 9.56 -9.34 13.62
CA PRO A 134 9.50 -10.32 14.70
C PRO A 134 10.56 -11.41 14.49
N ASP A 135 11.48 -11.56 15.45
CA ASP A 135 12.55 -12.57 15.39
C ASP A 135 12.01 -14.01 15.37
N SER A 136 10.85 -14.24 16.00
CA SER A 136 10.20 -15.54 16.04
C SER A 136 9.61 -16.01 14.71
N GLN A 137 9.54 -15.12 13.69
CA GLN A 137 8.91 -15.41 12.40
C GLN A 137 9.81 -15.00 11.21
N PRO A 138 10.84 -15.75 10.87
CA PRO A 138 11.80 -15.36 9.82
C PRO A 138 11.17 -15.22 8.42
N ASN A 139 10.09 -15.93 8.12
CA ASN A 139 9.39 -15.82 6.85
C ASN A 139 8.55 -14.55 6.73
N PHE A 140 8.11 -13.96 7.83
CA PHE A 140 7.29 -12.77 7.89
C PHE A 140 7.94 -11.61 7.11
N ARG A 141 9.18 -11.28 7.46
CA ARG A 141 9.94 -10.23 6.77
C ARG A 141 10.06 -10.50 5.27
N LYS A 142 10.51 -11.70 4.90
CA LYS A 142 10.75 -12.06 3.49
C LYS A 142 9.50 -11.93 2.62
N VAL A 143 8.35 -12.39 3.13
CA VAL A 143 7.07 -12.34 2.41
C VAL A 143 6.59 -10.90 2.28
N LEU A 144 6.67 -10.11 3.36
CA LEU A 144 6.17 -8.73 3.35
C LEU A 144 7.07 -7.77 2.57
N GLU A 145 8.40 -7.94 2.60
CA GLU A 145 9.30 -7.16 1.73
C GLU A 145 9.00 -7.43 0.23
N LYS A 146 8.81 -8.70 -0.16
CA LYS A 146 8.39 -9.04 -1.52
C LYS A 146 7.03 -8.44 -1.85
N HIS A 147 6.08 -8.49 -0.93
CA HIS A 147 4.76 -7.89 -1.11
C HIS A 147 4.85 -6.37 -1.29
N TRP A 148 5.66 -5.71 -0.48
CA TRP A 148 5.94 -4.29 -0.59
C TRP A 148 6.41 -3.91 -1.99
N ASP A 149 7.42 -4.61 -2.52
CA ASP A 149 7.97 -4.33 -3.85
C ASP A 149 6.92 -4.51 -4.96
N LEU A 150 6.12 -5.57 -4.88
CA LEU A 150 5.03 -5.84 -5.83
C LEU A 150 3.96 -4.74 -5.78
N MET A 151 3.56 -4.30 -4.59
CA MET A 151 2.54 -3.27 -4.42
C MET A 151 3.04 -1.89 -4.85
N ILE A 152 4.30 -1.54 -4.56
CA ILE A 152 4.92 -0.30 -5.07
C ILE A 152 5.01 -0.32 -6.59
N GLY A 153 5.41 -1.45 -7.19
CA GLY A 153 5.43 -1.63 -8.65
C GLY A 153 4.06 -1.44 -9.28
N LEU A 154 3.04 -2.07 -8.69
CA LEU A 154 1.64 -1.95 -9.12
C LEU A 154 1.12 -0.51 -8.98
N GLY A 155 1.39 0.13 -7.85
CA GLY A 155 1.00 1.52 -7.57
C GLY A 155 1.60 2.49 -8.60
N ARG A 156 2.86 2.30 -8.99
CA ARG A 156 3.50 3.09 -10.07
C ARG A 156 2.74 2.94 -11.39
N LYS A 157 2.35 1.73 -11.76
CA LYS A 157 1.60 1.48 -13.00
C LYS A 157 0.20 2.11 -12.99
N ILE A 158 -0.50 2.05 -11.88
CA ILE A 158 -1.77 2.73 -11.70
C ILE A 158 -1.58 4.26 -11.80
N THR A 159 -0.50 4.80 -11.23
CA THR A 159 -0.17 6.23 -11.29
C THR A 159 0.18 6.68 -12.71
N GLU A 160 0.87 5.84 -13.51
CA GLU A 160 1.06 6.08 -14.96
C GLU A 160 -0.31 6.18 -15.68
N GLY A 161 -1.23 5.25 -15.37
CA GLY A 161 -2.60 5.28 -15.90
C GLY A 161 -3.37 6.54 -15.51
N LEU A 162 -3.19 7.01 -14.28
CA LEU A 162 -3.76 8.27 -13.80
C LEU A 162 -3.20 9.48 -14.57
N ALA A 163 -1.88 9.56 -14.79
CA ALA A 163 -1.26 10.62 -15.59
C ALA A 163 -1.87 10.67 -17.00
N ILE A 164 -1.94 9.52 -17.69
CA ILE A 164 -2.56 9.42 -19.01
C ILE A 164 -4.03 9.87 -18.98
N SER A 165 -4.76 9.52 -17.92
CA SER A 165 -6.18 9.89 -17.76
C SER A 165 -6.39 11.41 -17.65
N LEU A 166 -5.38 12.11 -17.16
CA LEU A 166 -5.34 13.57 -17.03
C LEU A 166 -4.80 14.28 -18.29
N GLY A 167 -4.38 13.52 -19.31
CA GLY A 167 -3.77 14.07 -20.52
C GLY A 167 -2.28 14.45 -20.33
N LEU A 168 -1.64 13.95 -19.27
CA LEU A 168 -0.24 14.18 -18.95
C LEU A 168 0.64 13.06 -19.54
N ASP A 169 1.96 13.31 -19.58
CA ASP A 169 2.94 12.25 -19.85
C ASP A 169 2.80 11.13 -18.82
N ASN A 170 2.97 9.88 -19.24
CA ASN A 170 2.80 8.73 -18.33
C ASN A 170 3.81 8.72 -17.17
N LYS A 171 4.97 9.35 -17.33
CA LYS A 171 6.02 9.47 -16.31
C LYS A 171 5.90 10.75 -15.48
N PHE A 172 4.87 11.56 -15.69
CA PHE A 172 4.73 12.87 -15.02
C PHE A 172 4.91 12.80 -13.51
N PHE A 173 4.34 11.77 -12.87
CA PHE A 173 4.42 11.60 -11.42
C PHE A 173 5.68 10.86 -10.94
N ALA A 174 6.48 10.26 -11.83
CA ALA A 174 7.62 9.44 -11.45
C ALA A 174 8.65 10.16 -10.54
N PRO A 175 9.02 11.44 -10.76
CA PRO A 175 9.95 12.16 -9.88
C PRO A 175 9.44 12.29 -8.43
N PHE A 176 8.11 12.34 -8.23
CA PHE A 176 7.49 12.50 -6.91
C PHE A 176 7.34 11.17 -6.17
N MET A 177 7.59 10.05 -6.84
CA MET A 177 7.47 8.70 -6.26
C MET A 177 8.82 8.11 -5.81
N ASN A 178 9.91 8.83 -6.00
CA ASN A 178 11.22 8.44 -5.51
C ASN A 178 11.28 8.71 -4.00
N LYS A 179 11.65 7.68 -3.22
CA LYS A 179 11.68 7.76 -1.74
C LYS A 179 10.36 8.27 -1.15
N SER A 180 9.24 7.77 -1.68
CA SER A 180 7.91 8.13 -1.19
C SER A 180 7.71 7.66 0.26
N HIS A 181 6.99 8.46 1.05
CA HIS A 181 6.50 8.06 2.36
C HIS A 181 5.31 7.10 2.21
N SER A 182 5.59 5.88 1.74
CA SER A 182 4.58 4.85 1.60
C SER A 182 4.47 4.05 2.89
N PHE A 183 3.26 3.62 3.22
CA PHE A 183 2.96 2.79 4.38
C PHE A 183 2.19 1.55 3.95
N MET A 184 2.42 0.46 4.66
CA MET A 184 1.66 -0.78 4.62
C MET A 184 1.19 -1.10 6.03
N ARG A 185 -0.10 -1.36 6.20
CA ARG A 185 -0.73 -1.75 7.45
C ARG A 185 -1.48 -3.05 7.26
#